data_1f3bae910f81a888c1784b6bab83d48c
#
_entry.id   1f3bae910f81a888c1784b6bab83d48c
#
_cell.length_a   1.000
_cell.length_b   1.000
_cell.length_c   1.000
_cell.angle_alpha   90.00
_cell.angle_beta   90.00
_cell.angle_gamma   90.00
#
_symmetry.space_group_name_H-M   'P 1'
#
loop_
_entity.id
_entity.type
_entity.pdbx_description
1 polymer ?
#
loop_
_entity_poly.entity_id
_entity_poly.type
_entity_poly.pdbx_seq_one_letter_code
_entity_poly.pdbx_strand_id
1 'polypeptide(L)'
;MKGKFITLEGPDGSGKTTVSLKIVSILQQRGYKVMLTREPGGVDIAEQIRQVILDKKNTAMDAKTEALLYAAARRQHLIEKVLPALKEGYIVICDRFVDSSLAYQGVGRQLGIDKVYAMNLFAIEDIMPDKTIFFDIDYMQGLERIKQNDREADRLDNDSLDFHRMVYEGYLQICDKYPERIVKIDASLELEQVVTQAMEIIDQILC
;
A
#
# COMPACT_ATOMS: atom_id res chain seq x y z
N MET A 1 11.23 -17.09 15.13
CA MET A 1 9.91 -16.41 15.20
C MET A 1 9.26 -16.54 13.83
N LYS A 2 7.96 -16.78 13.73
CA LYS A 2 7.25 -16.76 12.44
C LYS A 2 7.29 -15.33 11.90
N GLY A 3 7.59 -15.13 10.61
CA GLY A 3 7.59 -13.81 10.00
C GLY A 3 6.25 -13.10 10.15
N LYS A 4 6.26 -11.78 10.11
CA LYS A 4 5.06 -10.93 10.19
C LYS A 4 4.93 -10.10 8.93
N PHE A 5 3.72 -10.00 8.39
CA PHE A 5 3.43 -9.23 7.20
C PHE A 5 2.55 -8.02 7.55
N ILE A 6 3.09 -6.83 7.38
CA ILE A 6 2.44 -5.57 7.72
C ILE A 6 2.41 -4.69 6.47
N THR A 7 1.25 -4.15 6.13
CA THR A 7 1.10 -3.25 5.00
C THR A 7 0.78 -1.84 5.45
N LEU A 8 1.31 -0.86 4.71
CA LEU A 8 1.05 0.55 4.91
C LEU A 8 0.18 1.05 3.74
N GLU A 9 -0.98 1.57 4.05
CA GLU A 9 -1.97 1.97 3.08
C GLU A 9 -2.40 3.43 3.29
N GLY A 10 -2.91 4.07 2.25
CA GLY A 10 -3.39 5.45 2.32
C GLY A 10 -3.22 6.20 1.00
N PRO A 11 -3.82 7.39 0.87
CA PRO A 11 -3.73 8.20 -0.32
C PRO A 11 -2.29 8.61 -0.62
N ASP A 12 -2.06 9.10 -1.83
CA ASP A 12 -0.77 9.65 -2.21
C ASP A 12 -0.47 10.90 -1.37
N GLY A 13 0.82 11.10 -1.02
CA GLY A 13 1.23 12.20 -0.13
C GLY A 13 0.96 11.98 1.36
N SER A 14 0.43 10.83 1.80
CA SER A 14 0.15 10.55 3.22
C SER A 14 1.40 10.29 4.08
N GLY A 15 2.60 10.28 3.51
CA GLY A 15 3.85 10.15 4.26
C GLY A 15 4.30 8.71 4.53
N LYS A 16 3.63 7.70 3.96
CA LYS A 16 3.95 6.26 4.13
C LYS A 16 5.43 5.94 3.99
N THR A 17 6.05 6.40 2.90
CA THR A 17 7.45 6.10 2.60
C THR A 17 8.41 6.65 3.68
N THR A 18 8.18 7.88 4.13
CA THR A 18 9.01 8.49 5.19
C THR A 18 8.87 7.75 6.51
N VAL A 19 7.63 7.43 6.89
CA VAL A 19 7.33 6.69 8.13
C VAL A 19 7.88 5.26 8.06
N SER A 20 7.75 4.57 6.91
CA SER A 20 8.26 3.20 6.74
C SER A 20 9.76 3.10 6.98
N LEU A 21 10.54 4.08 6.49
CA LEU A 21 11.99 4.12 6.72
C LEU A 21 12.34 4.27 8.22
N LYS A 22 11.59 5.11 8.95
CA LYS A 22 11.77 5.25 10.41
C LYS A 22 11.38 3.98 11.16
N ILE A 23 10.24 3.36 10.83
CA ILE A 23 9.79 2.09 11.40
C ILE A 23 10.87 1.02 11.22
N VAL A 24 11.40 0.87 10.01
CA VAL A 24 12.46 -0.10 9.70
C VAL A 24 13.69 0.15 10.57
N SER A 25 14.15 1.40 10.67
CA SER A 25 15.29 1.76 11.51
C SER A 25 15.08 1.39 12.98
N ILE A 26 13.90 1.71 13.54
CA ILE A 26 13.55 1.40 14.94
C ILE A 26 13.55 -0.11 15.18
N LEU A 27 12.90 -0.88 14.31
CA LEU A 27 12.81 -2.34 14.44
C LEU A 27 14.18 -3.01 14.31
N GLN A 28 15.03 -2.54 13.38
CA GLN A 28 16.40 -3.03 13.23
C GLN A 28 17.25 -2.74 14.48
N GLN A 29 17.13 -1.55 15.07
CA GLN A 29 17.82 -1.21 16.33
C GLN A 29 17.36 -2.09 17.51
N ARG A 30 16.11 -2.58 17.47
CA ARG A 30 15.58 -3.56 18.43
C ARG A 30 16.02 -5.00 18.14
N GLY A 31 16.82 -5.24 17.09
CA GLY A 31 17.35 -6.56 16.74
C GLY A 31 16.44 -7.43 15.86
N TYR A 32 15.35 -6.89 15.33
CA TYR A 32 14.47 -7.63 14.41
C TYR A 32 15.08 -7.72 13.01
N LYS A 33 14.82 -8.83 12.31
CA LYS A 33 15.03 -8.92 10.86
C LYS A 33 13.88 -8.23 10.16
N VAL A 34 14.16 -7.17 9.43
CA VAL A 34 13.12 -6.36 8.76
C VAL A 34 13.41 -6.24 7.29
N MET A 35 12.38 -6.40 6.48
CA MET A 35 12.40 -6.15 5.04
C MET A 35 11.40 -5.07 4.69
N LEU A 36 11.87 -4.01 4.05
CA LEU A 36 11.02 -2.99 3.42
C LEU A 36 10.83 -3.31 1.95
N THR A 37 9.59 -3.25 1.49
CA THR A 37 9.25 -3.43 0.08
C THR A 37 8.03 -2.59 -0.29
N ARG A 38 7.62 -2.60 -1.56
CA ARG A 38 6.49 -1.82 -2.06
C ARG A 38 5.79 -2.48 -3.24
N GLU A 39 4.55 -2.10 -3.48
CA GLU A 39 3.79 -2.45 -4.67
C GLU A 39 3.24 -1.20 -5.40
N PRO A 40 3.08 -1.27 -6.72
CA PRO A 40 3.60 -2.31 -7.60
C PRO A 40 5.11 -2.23 -7.71
N GLY A 41 5.79 -3.37 -7.91
CA GLY A 41 7.25 -3.45 -8.06
C GLY A 41 7.92 -4.35 -7.01
N GLY A 42 9.15 -4.03 -6.65
CA GLY A 42 9.91 -4.72 -5.62
C GLY A 42 10.72 -5.92 -6.09
N VAL A 43 10.45 -6.45 -7.30
CA VAL A 43 11.22 -7.50 -8.01
C VAL A 43 11.19 -7.22 -9.53
N ASP A 44 12.13 -7.74 -10.27
CA ASP A 44 12.38 -7.34 -11.67
C ASP A 44 11.14 -7.39 -12.58
N ILE A 45 10.42 -8.50 -12.60
CA ILE A 45 9.21 -8.64 -13.43
C ILE A 45 8.13 -7.64 -12.96
N ALA A 46 7.95 -7.49 -11.66
CA ALA A 46 6.97 -6.55 -11.13
C ALA A 46 7.35 -5.08 -11.41
N GLU A 47 8.64 -4.74 -11.45
CA GLU A 47 9.11 -3.41 -11.88
C GLU A 47 8.83 -3.15 -13.36
N GLN A 48 9.01 -4.14 -14.24
CA GLN A 48 8.63 -4.01 -15.65
C GLN A 48 7.12 -3.75 -15.80
N ILE A 49 6.29 -4.49 -15.07
CA ILE A 49 4.84 -4.27 -15.05
C ILE A 49 4.52 -2.86 -14.51
N ARG A 50 5.20 -2.43 -13.44
CA ARG A 50 5.06 -1.08 -12.88
C ARG A 50 5.34 -0.01 -13.93
N GLN A 51 6.39 -0.17 -14.74
CA GLN A 51 6.69 0.78 -15.81
C GLN A 51 5.50 0.93 -16.78
N VAL A 52 4.87 -0.19 -17.18
CA VAL A 52 3.68 -0.16 -18.04
C VAL A 52 2.52 0.57 -17.34
N ILE A 53 2.25 0.28 -16.07
CA ILE A 53 1.14 0.87 -15.31
C ILE A 53 1.29 2.39 -15.17
N LEU A 54 2.51 2.86 -14.86
CA LEU A 54 2.75 4.25 -14.48
C LEU A 54 3.20 5.15 -15.63
N ASP A 55 3.49 4.59 -16.82
CA ASP A 55 3.89 5.38 -17.98
C ASP A 55 2.78 6.35 -18.39
N LYS A 56 3.09 7.65 -18.35
CA LYS A 56 2.19 8.73 -18.74
C LYS A 56 1.66 8.62 -20.18
N LYS A 57 2.34 7.86 -21.04
CA LYS A 57 1.93 7.63 -22.44
C LYS A 57 0.74 6.66 -22.56
N ASN A 58 0.54 5.82 -21.53
CA ASN A 58 -0.48 4.77 -21.54
C ASN A 58 -1.86 5.31 -21.13
N THR A 59 -2.28 6.43 -21.72
CA THR A 59 -3.55 7.10 -21.41
C THR A 59 -4.79 6.31 -21.83
N ALA A 60 -4.65 5.37 -22.78
CA ALA A 60 -5.74 4.52 -23.24
C ALA A 60 -5.89 3.22 -22.42
N MET A 61 -5.16 3.08 -21.30
CA MET A 61 -5.25 1.87 -20.48
C MET A 61 -6.65 1.68 -19.91
N ASP A 62 -7.28 0.56 -20.25
CA ASP A 62 -8.58 0.18 -19.70
C ASP A 62 -8.46 -0.13 -18.20
N ALA A 63 -9.52 0.23 -17.44
CA ALA A 63 -9.54 0.06 -16.00
C ALA A 63 -9.35 -1.40 -15.53
N LYS A 64 -9.90 -2.38 -16.27
CA LYS A 64 -9.69 -3.81 -15.94
C LYS A 64 -8.27 -4.26 -16.27
N THR A 65 -7.70 -3.76 -17.37
CA THR A 65 -6.29 -4.00 -17.71
C THR A 65 -5.38 -3.46 -16.63
N GLU A 66 -5.62 -2.25 -16.14
CA GLU A 66 -4.91 -1.66 -15.00
C GLU A 66 -4.97 -2.59 -13.78
N ALA A 67 -6.18 -3.02 -13.39
CA ALA A 67 -6.40 -3.89 -12.23
C ALA A 67 -5.67 -5.25 -12.36
N LEU A 68 -5.72 -5.86 -13.55
CA LEU A 68 -5.03 -7.13 -13.83
C LEU A 68 -3.51 -6.98 -13.78
N LEU A 69 -2.96 -5.89 -14.27
CA LEU A 69 -1.52 -5.61 -14.19
C LEU A 69 -1.06 -5.44 -12.74
N TYR A 70 -1.83 -4.75 -11.91
CA TYR A 70 -1.54 -4.66 -10.47
C TYR A 70 -1.55 -6.03 -9.81
N ALA A 71 -2.54 -6.87 -10.10
CA ALA A 71 -2.62 -8.22 -9.55
C ALA A 71 -1.46 -9.11 -10.02
N ALA A 72 -1.05 -9.00 -11.30
CA ALA A 72 0.09 -9.75 -11.83
C ALA A 72 1.42 -9.33 -11.18
N ALA A 73 1.66 -8.02 -11.03
CA ALA A 73 2.83 -7.50 -10.33
C ALA A 73 2.87 -7.98 -8.87
N ARG A 74 1.72 -7.94 -8.18
CA ARG A 74 1.55 -8.43 -6.80
C ARG A 74 1.88 -9.91 -6.68
N ARG A 75 1.36 -10.74 -7.57
CA ARG A 75 1.66 -12.18 -7.56
C ARG A 75 3.15 -12.44 -7.63
N GLN A 76 3.85 -11.82 -8.58
CA GLN A 76 5.28 -12.01 -8.75
C GLN A 76 6.07 -11.53 -7.51
N HIS A 77 5.75 -10.35 -7.01
CA HIS A 77 6.36 -9.78 -5.80
C HIS A 77 6.16 -10.68 -4.57
N LEU A 78 4.94 -11.19 -4.39
CA LEU A 78 4.59 -12.04 -3.26
C LEU A 78 5.42 -13.34 -3.25
N ILE A 79 5.49 -14.04 -4.39
CA ILE A 79 6.18 -15.34 -4.50
C ILE A 79 7.69 -15.19 -4.42
N GLU A 80 8.24 -14.19 -5.07
CA GLU A 80 9.69 -14.04 -5.22
C GLU A 80 10.33 -13.36 -4.01
N LYS A 81 9.61 -12.50 -3.30
CA LYS A 81 10.20 -11.69 -2.24
C LYS A 81 9.52 -11.83 -0.88
N VAL A 82 8.20 -11.59 -0.81
CA VAL A 82 7.49 -11.53 0.46
C VAL A 82 7.46 -12.88 1.16
N LEU A 83 7.01 -13.94 0.46
CA LEU A 83 6.89 -15.28 1.05
C LEU A 83 8.22 -15.88 1.50
N PRO A 84 9.32 -15.80 0.73
CA PRO A 84 10.64 -16.23 1.21
C PRO A 84 11.05 -15.50 2.49
N ALA A 85 10.90 -14.17 2.54
CA ALA A 85 11.24 -13.38 3.72
C ALA A 85 10.43 -13.79 4.95
N LEU A 86 9.10 -13.98 4.80
CA LEU A 86 8.24 -14.44 5.89
C LEU A 86 8.65 -15.83 6.42
N LYS A 87 9.06 -16.75 5.52
CA LYS A 87 9.58 -18.07 5.90
C LYS A 87 10.89 -17.98 6.69
N GLU A 88 11.73 -17.00 6.38
CA GLU A 88 12.99 -16.72 7.09
C GLU A 88 12.81 -15.92 8.39
N GLY A 89 11.57 -15.61 8.75
CA GLY A 89 11.23 -14.93 10.00
C GLY A 89 11.40 -13.41 9.97
N TYR A 90 11.40 -12.79 8.79
CA TYR A 90 11.42 -11.34 8.66
C TYR A 90 10.08 -10.70 9.05
N ILE A 91 10.15 -9.50 9.60
CA ILE A 91 9.03 -8.56 9.59
C ILE A 91 9.06 -7.87 8.22
N VAL A 92 8.05 -8.15 7.38
CA VAL A 92 7.91 -7.53 6.07
C VAL A 92 6.99 -6.32 6.20
N ILE A 93 7.55 -5.14 5.93
CA ILE A 93 6.79 -3.88 5.81
C ILE A 93 6.61 -3.60 4.32
N CYS A 94 5.38 -3.54 3.84
CA CYS A 94 5.07 -3.32 2.44
C CYS A 94 4.28 -2.01 2.26
N ASP A 95 4.83 -1.07 1.49
CA ASP A 95 4.11 0.14 1.06
C ASP A 95 3.15 -0.25 -0.05
N ARG A 96 1.86 -0.26 0.24
CA ARG A 96 0.70 -0.71 -0.55
C ARG A 96 0.64 -2.24 -0.74
N PHE A 97 -0.61 -2.72 -0.79
CA PHE A 97 -0.95 -4.11 -1.09
C PHE A 97 -2.39 -4.18 -1.67
N VAL A 98 -3.15 -5.20 -1.32
CA VAL A 98 -4.51 -5.44 -1.85
C VAL A 98 -5.44 -4.24 -1.61
N ASP A 99 -5.38 -3.61 -0.44
CA ASP A 99 -6.29 -2.52 -0.08
C ASP A 99 -6.13 -1.30 -0.99
N SER A 100 -4.91 -1.03 -1.49
CA SER A 100 -4.71 -0.05 -2.56
C SER A 100 -5.51 -0.42 -3.82
N SER A 101 -5.52 -1.68 -4.26
CA SER A 101 -6.30 -2.07 -5.44
C SER A 101 -7.80 -1.95 -5.20
N LEU A 102 -8.28 -2.24 -3.99
CA LEU A 102 -9.69 -2.07 -3.64
C LEU A 102 -10.10 -0.60 -3.69
N ALA A 103 -9.25 0.30 -3.19
CA ALA A 103 -9.52 1.74 -3.20
C ALA A 103 -9.40 2.33 -4.62
N TYR A 104 -8.27 2.11 -5.29
CA TYR A 104 -7.99 2.72 -6.60
C TYR A 104 -8.80 2.09 -7.73
N GLN A 105 -8.71 0.77 -7.92
CA GLN A 105 -9.39 0.08 -9.00
C GLN A 105 -10.85 -0.23 -8.65
N GLY A 106 -11.10 -0.65 -7.40
CA GLY A 106 -12.45 -1.01 -6.95
C GLY A 106 -13.38 0.18 -6.92
N VAL A 107 -13.01 1.24 -6.22
CA VAL A 107 -13.82 2.46 -6.06
C VAL A 107 -13.43 3.53 -7.07
N GLY A 108 -12.19 3.95 -7.12
CA GLY A 108 -11.72 5.01 -8.02
C GLY A 108 -12.02 4.73 -9.50
N ARG A 109 -11.71 3.53 -10.00
CA ARG A 109 -12.07 3.09 -11.37
C ARG A 109 -13.46 2.47 -11.47
N GLN A 110 -14.25 2.43 -10.40
CA GLN A 110 -15.63 1.95 -10.35
C GLN A 110 -15.81 0.48 -10.81
N LEU A 111 -14.79 -0.36 -10.64
CA LEU A 111 -14.89 -1.79 -10.98
C LEU A 111 -15.67 -2.59 -9.92
N GLY A 112 -15.84 -2.04 -8.73
CA GLY A 112 -16.47 -2.66 -7.57
C GLY A 112 -15.47 -3.41 -6.68
N ILE A 113 -15.54 -3.13 -5.37
CA ILE A 113 -14.62 -3.68 -4.35
C ILE A 113 -14.60 -5.22 -4.42
N ASP A 114 -15.78 -5.87 -4.43
CA ASP A 114 -15.86 -7.34 -4.37
C ASP A 114 -15.26 -8.02 -5.60
N LYS A 115 -15.41 -7.44 -6.78
CA LYS A 115 -14.83 -7.98 -8.03
C LYS A 115 -13.30 -7.87 -8.00
N VAL A 116 -12.79 -6.70 -7.58
CA VAL A 116 -11.34 -6.47 -7.48
C VAL A 116 -10.76 -7.34 -6.37
N TYR A 117 -11.48 -7.54 -5.27
CA TYR A 117 -11.06 -8.44 -4.19
C TYR A 117 -10.96 -9.89 -4.65
N ALA A 118 -12.00 -10.42 -5.32
CA ALA A 118 -12.00 -11.78 -5.85
C ALA A 118 -10.84 -12.04 -6.83
N MET A 119 -10.55 -11.07 -7.73
CA MET A 119 -9.40 -11.13 -8.63
C MET A 119 -8.07 -11.17 -7.86
N ASN A 120 -7.95 -10.36 -6.82
CA ASN A 120 -6.75 -10.35 -5.97
C ASN A 120 -6.60 -11.62 -5.16
N LEU A 121 -7.68 -12.23 -4.65
CA LEU A 121 -7.61 -13.52 -3.95
C LEU A 121 -6.98 -14.61 -4.83
N PHE A 122 -7.30 -14.65 -6.12
CA PHE A 122 -6.62 -15.54 -7.05
C PHE A 122 -5.10 -15.30 -7.11
N ALA A 123 -4.68 -14.03 -7.09
CA ALA A 123 -3.26 -13.67 -7.18
C ALA A 123 -2.48 -13.97 -5.89
N ILE A 124 -3.10 -13.80 -4.72
CA ILE A 124 -2.42 -13.90 -3.42
C ILE A 124 -2.63 -15.22 -2.68
N GLU A 125 -3.51 -16.12 -3.17
CA GLU A 125 -3.80 -17.42 -2.53
C GLU A 125 -4.12 -17.26 -1.04
N ASP A 126 -5.01 -16.34 -0.70
CA ASP A 126 -5.45 -16.01 0.67
C ASP A 126 -4.35 -15.46 1.62
N ILE A 127 -3.16 -15.11 1.08
CA ILE A 127 -2.10 -14.51 1.88
C ILE A 127 -2.42 -13.03 2.10
N MET A 128 -2.89 -12.74 3.32
CA MET A 128 -3.22 -11.38 3.75
C MET A 128 -2.22 -10.89 4.81
N PRO A 129 -2.06 -9.57 4.97
CA PRO A 129 -1.23 -9.02 6.04
C PRO A 129 -1.80 -9.35 7.42
N ASP A 130 -0.91 -9.54 8.40
CA ASP A 130 -1.29 -9.66 9.82
C ASP A 130 -2.01 -8.39 10.30
N LYS A 131 -1.56 -7.22 9.83
CA LYS A 131 -2.21 -5.92 10.00
C LYS A 131 -1.92 -5.00 8.82
N THR A 132 -2.88 -4.13 8.55
CA THR A 132 -2.75 -2.98 7.65
C THR A 132 -2.84 -1.69 8.47
N ILE A 133 -1.88 -0.80 8.31
CA ILE A 133 -1.89 0.54 8.91
C ILE A 133 -2.36 1.52 7.85
N PHE A 134 -3.55 2.08 8.04
CA PHE A 134 -4.10 3.08 7.13
C PHE A 134 -3.71 4.48 7.61
N PHE A 135 -2.98 5.20 6.77
CA PHE A 135 -2.54 6.58 6.97
C PHE A 135 -3.68 7.52 6.56
N ASP A 136 -4.53 7.84 7.54
CA ASP A 136 -5.70 8.69 7.33
C ASP A 136 -5.27 10.16 7.24
N ILE A 137 -5.44 10.73 6.06
CA ILE A 137 -5.24 12.16 5.78
C ILE A 137 -6.19 12.56 4.67
N ASP A 138 -6.73 13.77 4.77
CA ASP A 138 -7.54 14.33 3.69
C ASP A 138 -6.77 14.33 2.36
N TYR A 139 -7.43 13.88 1.28
CA TYR A 139 -6.79 13.71 -0.02
C TYR A 139 -6.25 15.04 -0.59
N MET A 140 -6.89 16.17 -0.28
CA MET A 140 -6.40 17.50 -0.70
C MET A 140 -5.08 17.84 -0.02
N GLN A 141 -4.95 17.55 1.29
CA GLN A 141 -3.69 17.75 2.01
C GLN A 141 -2.59 16.83 1.45
N GLY A 142 -2.94 15.58 1.13
CA GLY A 142 -2.01 14.64 0.47
C GLY A 142 -1.49 15.18 -0.86
N LEU A 143 -2.39 15.64 -1.73
CA LEU A 143 -2.03 16.23 -3.03
C LEU A 143 -1.20 17.51 -2.88
N GLU A 144 -1.47 18.32 -1.86
CA GLU A 144 -0.67 19.52 -1.58
C GLU A 144 0.77 19.17 -1.18
N ARG A 145 0.95 18.15 -0.31
CA ARG A 145 2.27 17.63 0.05
C ARG A 145 3.04 17.09 -1.17
N ILE A 146 2.36 16.45 -2.12
CA ILE A 146 2.99 15.98 -3.37
C ILE A 146 3.50 17.14 -4.19
N LYS A 147 2.72 18.21 -4.35
CA LYS A 147 3.10 19.42 -5.10
C LYS A 147 4.31 20.14 -4.50
N GLN A 148 4.50 20.03 -3.19
CA GLN A 148 5.64 20.64 -2.49
C GLN A 148 6.93 19.80 -2.60
N ASN A 149 6.82 18.53 -2.99
CA ASN A 149 7.95 17.64 -3.20
C ASN A 149 8.30 17.59 -4.69
N ASP A 150 9.59 17.66 -5.04
CA ASP A 150 10.11 17.58 -6.42
C ASP A 150 9.97 16.17 -7.03
N ARG A 151 8.96 15.38 -6.61
CA ARG A 151 8.71 14.08 -7.20
C ARG A 151 8.09 14.22 -8.59
N GLU A 152 8.66 13.55 -9.57
CA GLU A 152 8.03 13.48 -10.88
C GLU A 152 6.66 12.79 -10.78
N ALA A 153 5.61 13.48 -11.25
CA ALA A 153 4.24 12.95 -11.26
C ALA A 153 4.17 11.72 -12.18
N ASP A 154 3.41 10.71 -11.82
CA ASP A 154 3.11 9.55 -12.66
C ASP A 154 1.73 9.66 -13.34
N ARG A 155 1.27 8.56 -13.99
CA ARG A 155 -0.02 8.56 -14.68
C ARG A 155 -1.19 8.76 -13.73
N LEU A 156 -1.14 8.17 -12.54
CA LEU A 156 -2.23 8.26 -11.54
C LEU A 156 -2.28 9.61 -10.86
N ASP A 157 -1.13 10.26 -10.65
CA ASP A 157 -1.09 11.62 -10.10
C ASP A 157 -1.80 12.65 -11.00
N ASN A 158 -1.93 12.34 -12.30
CA ASN A 158 -2.61 13.18 -13.28
C ASN A 158 -4.13 12.89 -13.39
N ASP A 159 -4.66 11.97 -12.59
CA ASP A 159 -6.10 11.74 -12.52
C ASP A 159 -6.86 12.94 -11.93
N SER A 160 -8.17 12.96 -12.10
CA SER A 160 -9.02 14.07 -11.64
C SER A 160 -9.09 14.15 -10.11
N LEU A 161 -9.41 15.32 -9.57
CA LEU A 161 -9.66 15.50 -8.14
C LEU A 161 -10.79 14.57 -7.64
N ASP A 162 -11.82 14.32 -8.47
CA ASP A 162 -12.89 13.38 -8.14
C ASP A 162 -12.37 11.95 -8.00
N PHE A 163 -11.41 11.54 -8.82
CA PHE A 163 -10.77 10.24 -8.68
C PHE A 163 -10.05 10.10 -7.32
N HIS A 164 -9.25 11.09 -6.94
CA HIS A 164 -8.54 11.09 -5.65
C HIS A 164 -9.52 11.11 -4.46
N ARG A 165 -10.61 11.86 -4.57
CA ARG A 165 -11.70 11.83 -3.57
C ARG A 165 -12.33 10.45 -3.46
N MET A 166 -12.69 9.82 -4.60
CA MET A 166 -13.25 8.46 -4.62
C MET A 166 -12.29 7.43 -4.03
N VAL A 167 -10.99 7.54 -4.31
CA VAL A 167 -9.96 6.66 -3.73
C VAL A 167 -9.93 6.79 -2.20
N TYR A 168 -9.94 8.03 -1.68
CA TYR A 168 -9.98 8.27 -0.24
C TYR A 168 -11.25 7.69 0.41
N GLU A 169 -12.42 7.97 -0.16
CA GLU A 169 -13.70 7.40 0.27
C GLU A 169 -13.67 5.86 0.20
N GLY A 170 -13.02 5.31 -0.81
CA GLY A 170 -12.79 3.88 -0.96
C GLY A 170 -11.99 3.29 0.20
N TYR A 171 -10.92 3.93 0.61
CA TYR A 171 -10.15 3.51 1.79
C TYR A 171 -11.00 3.51 3.06
N LEU A 172 -11.83 4.53 3.27
CA LEU A 172 -12.73 4.58 4.43
C LEU A 172 -13.71 3.40 4.43
N GLN A 173 -14.33 3.11 3.28
CA GLN A 173 -15.22 1.94 3.13
C GLN A 173 -14.50 0.62 3.41
N ILE A 174 -13.24 0.48 2.99
CA ILE A 174 -12.43 -0.72 3.22
C ILE A 174 -12.06 -0.85 4.70
N CYS A 175 -11.73 0.24 5.38
CA CYS A 175 -11.49 0.24 6.82
C CYS A 175 -12.72 -0.24 7.60
N ASP A 176 -13.91 0.25 7.24
CA ASP A 176 -15.16 -0.15 7.88
C ASP A 176 -15.53 -1.60 7.57
N LYS A 177 -15.14 -2.11 6.40
CA LYS A 177 -15.39 -3.50 6.00
C LYS A 177 -14.45 -4.50 6.67
N TYR A 178 -13.23 -4.11 7.02
CA TYR A 178 -12.19 -5.00 7.57
C TYR A 178 -11.55 -4.44 8.86
N PRO A 179 -12.35 -4.06 9.89
CA PRO A 179 -11.85 -3.39 11.10
C PRO A 179 -10.88 -4.26 11.92
N GLU A 180 -11.00 -5.60 11.84
CA GLU A 180 -10.11 -6.53 12.55
C GLU A 180 -8.67 -6.50 12.01
N ARG A 181 -8.50 -6.16 10.75
CA ARG A 181 -7.20 -6.16 10.06
C ARG A 181 -6.63 -4.77 9.87
N ILE A 182 -7.47 -3.77 9.63
CA ILE A 182 -7.05 -2.42 9.28
C ILE A 182 -7.18 -1.50 10.49
N VAL A 183 -6.09 -0.82 10.84
CA VAL A 183 -6.05 0.18 11.91
C VAL A 183 -5.71 1.53 11.30
N LYS A 184 -6.51 2.55 11.63
CA LYS A 184 -6.29 3.92 11.17
C LYS A 184 -5.31 4.64 12.10
N ILE A 185 -4.43 5.45 11.52
CA ILE A 185 -3.60 6.42 12.23
C ILE A 185 -3.80 7.81 11.62
N ASP A 186 -3.72 8.85 12.42
CA ASP A 186 -3.82 10.23 11.96
C ASP A 186 -2.49 10.66 11.30
N ALA A 187 -2.46 10.65 9.97
CA ALA A 187 -1.30 11.03 9.18
C ALA A 187 -1.21 12.55 8.91
N SER A 188 -2.12 13.35 9.47
CA SER A 188 -2.05 14.82 9.43
C SER A 188 -1.06 15.39 10.45
N LEU A 189 -0.74 14.61 11.49
CA LEU A 189 0.15 14.98 12.60
C LEU A 189 1.62 15.09 12.17
N GLU A 190 2.44 15.59 13.09
CA GLU A 190 3.89 15.64 12.93
C GLU A 190 4.50 14.23 12.80
N LEU A 191 5.56 14.11 12.02
CA LEU A 191 6.18 12.83 11.64
C LEU A 191 6.41 11.90 12.84
N GLU A 192 6.96 12.40 13.95
CA GLU A 192 7.28 11.58 15.12
C GLU A 192 6.03 11.02 15.81
N GLN A 193 4.92 11.76 15.77
CA GLN A 193 3.64 11.30 16.31
C GLN A 193 3.04 10.20 15.44
N VAL A 194 3.12 10.36 14.11
CA VAL A 194 2.67 9.33 13.16
C VAL A 194 3.49 8.05 13.32
N VAL A 195 4.82 8.16 13.46
CA VAL A 195 5.70 7.02 13.72
C VAL A 195 5.34 6.33 15.04
N THR A 196 5.05 7.10 16.08
CA THR A 196 4.66 6.55 17.40
C THR A 196 3.38 5.74 17.28
N GLN A 197 2.31 6.28 16.67
CA GLN A 197 1.06 5.55 16.45
C GLN A 197 1.29 4.24 15.65
N ALA A 198 2.10 4.30 14.58
CA ALA A 198 2.40 3.12 13.78
C ALA A 198 3.17 2.07 14.58
N MET A 199 4.14 2.47 15.41
CA MET A 199 4.91 1.56 16.24
C MET A 199 4.07 0.91 17.34
N GLU A 200 3.11 1.62 17.95
CA GLU A 200 2.18 1.05 18.92
C GLU A 200 1.38 -0.13 18.33
N ILE A 201 0.92 0.01 17.08
CA ILE A 201 0.22 -1.06 16.37
C ILE A 201 1.16 -2.24 16.09
N ILE A 202 2.38 -1.95 15.63
CA ILE A 202 3.39 -2.98 15.33
C ILE A 202 3.78 -3.74 16.59
N ASP A 203 3.99 -3.05 17.70
CA ASP A 203 4.37 -3.67 18.98
C ASP A 203 3.28 -4.65 19.47
N GLN A 204 1.99 -4.35 19.27
CA GLN A 204 0.89 -5.29 19.57
C GLN A 204 0.93 -6.58 18.74
N ILE A 205 1.50 -6.54 17.53
CA ILE A 205 1.62 -7.71 16.64
C ILE A 205 2.83 -8.56 17.01
N LEU A 206 3.86 -7.94 17.59
CA LEU A 206 5.13 -8.58 17.90
C LEU A 206 5.17 -9.18 19.33
N CYS A 207 4.25 -8.79 20.21
CA CYS A 207 4.03 -9.42 21.52
C CYS A 207 3.33 -10.77 21.38
#